data_758a410cdf5924b9bcc0344012da45f0
#
_entry.id   758a410cdf5924b9bcc0344012da45f0
#
_cell.length_a   1.000
_cell.length_b   1.000
_cell.length_c   1.000
_cell.angle_alpha   90.00
_cell.angle_beta   90.00
_cell.angle_gamma   90.00
#
_symmetry.space_group_name_H-M   'P 1'
#
loop_
_entity.id
_entity.type
_entity.pdbx_description
1 polymer ?
#
loop_
_entity_poly.entity_id
_entity_poly.type
_entity_poly.pdbx_seq_one_letter_code
_entity_poly.pdbx_strand_id
1 'polypeptide(L)'
;MSKVSIIMPVYNAEKYLCEAIESVLKQTYADFELLLINDMSTDNSKQICIEYAKRDRRIVLLENNSESHGPGSTRNIGLDYATGVYIYFMDADDWIDDCLLQCAIHCMQETEADIVEFGVVYELDTGQSTGKCCWDGKLILQKDEIKKDFFHFWKESPLYLWNRLFRRKTVKNIKFESIFNGEDVCYSMDALSKAEKIAHITDAFYHYRYLEGSSCHRWVESTIECLGVQWTHQCRFISSLLGDADPLPYAGPAYDNYMWAIYQLSSIFCPLPFREKRRELLKLKEIMGFDRYRGIYPFELEHGLLRVKFMLVKYRLEWIILLLGPLYYRVVKRMRNIAQRKE
;
A
#
# COMPACT_ATOMS: atom_id res chain seq x y z
N MET A 1 14.51 25.08 -8.82
CA MET A 1 13.30 24.31 -8.43
C MET A 1 13.73 22.89 -8.12
N SER A 2 12.98 22.18 -7.29
CA SER A 2 13.40 20.87 -6.79
C SER A 2 12.63 19.77 -7.55
N LYS A 3 13.24 19.15 -8.54
CA LYS A 3 12.62 18.16 -9.44
C LYS A 3 12.02 16.99 -8.71
N VAL A 4 10.82 16.55 -9.13
CA VAL A 4 10.15 15.32 -8.68
C VAL A 4 10.36 14.23 -9.74
N SER A 5 10.78 13.04 -9.33
CA SER A 5 10.67 11.84 -10.16
C SER A 5 9.39 11.08 -9.80
N ILE A 6 8.47 11.01 -10.74
CA ILE A 6 7.24 10.23 -10.63
C ILE A 6 7.49 8.88 -11.29
N ILE A 7 7.36 7.81 -10.55
CA ILE A 7 7.64 6.44 -10.98
C ILE A 7 6.30 5.71 -11.13
N MET A 8 5.97 5.31 -12.35
CA MET A 8 4.72 4.66 -12.70
C MET A 8 4.99 3.30 -13.38
N PRO A 9 4.82 2.17 -12.67
CA PRO A 9 4.86 0.86 -13.28
C PRO A 9 3.65 0.67 -14.20
N VAL A 10 3.86 0.13 -15.40
CA VAL A 10 2.81 -0.07 -16.40
C VAL A 10 2.76 -1.54 -16.81
N TYR A 11 1.62 -2.20 -16.53
CA TYR A 11 1.35 -3.56 -16.98
C TYR A 11 -0.14 -3.73 -17.32
N ASN A 12 -0.46 -3.92 -18.61
CA ASN A 12 -1.82 -4.13 -19.11
C ASN A 12 -2.84 -3.11 -18.55
N ALA A 13 -2.51 -1.82 -18.67
CA ALA A 13 -3.28 -0.69 -18.14
C ALA A 13 -3.94 0.16 -19.23
N GLU A 14 -4.07 -0.33 -20.48
CA GLU A 14 -4.54 0.46 -21.63
C GLU A 14 -5.83 1.24 -21.38
N LYS A 15 -6.71 0.72 -20.52
CA LYS A 15 -8.01 1.32 -20.23
C LYS A 15 -7.89 2.64 -19.44
N TYR A 16 -6.90 2.76 -18.55
CA TYR A 16 -6.82 3.87 -17.59
C TYR A 16 -5.55 4.71 -17.74
N LEU A 17 -4.54 4.17 -18.43
CA LEU A 17 -3.21 4.76 -18.52
C LEU A 17 -3.22 6.18 -19.08
N CYS A 18 -4.08 6.50 -20.06
CA CYS A 18 -4.19 7.85 -20.59
C CYS A 18 -4.63 8.85 -19.52
N GLU A 19 -5.63 8.50 -18.70
CA GLU A 19 -6.12 9.34 -17.60
C GLU A 19 -5.04 9.53 -16.53
N ALA A 20 -4.33 8.47 -16.17
CA ALA A 20 -3.22 8.52 -15.22
C ALA A 20 -2.12 9.49 -15.70
N ILE A 21 -1.65 9.35 -16.95
CA ILE A 21 -0.61 10.23 -17.51
C ILE A 21 -1.10 11.68 -17.61
N GLU A 22 -2.33 11.90 -18.08
CA GLU A 22 -2.89 13.26 -18.22
C GLU A 22 -3.04 13.95 -16.86
N SER A 23 -3.37 13.24 -15.79
CA SER A 23 -3.43 13.82 -14.44
C SER A 23 -2.06 14.30 -13.95
N VAL A 24 -0.99 13.60 -14.33
CA VAL A 24 0.39 14.03 -14.05
C VAL A 24 0.77 15.24 -14.92
N LEU A 25 0.42 15.24 -16.20
CA LEU A 25 0.77 16.33 -17.10
C LEU A 25 0.08 17.65 -16.75
N LYS A 26 -1.09 17.60 -16.12
CA LYS A 26 -1.86 18.76 -15.64
C LYS A 26 -1.35 19.36 -14.34
N GLN A 27 -0.37 18.73 -13.68
CA GLN A 27 0.15 19.23 -12.40
C GLN A 27 0.60 20.69 -12.50
N THR A 28 0.16 21.51 -11.56
CA THR A 28 0.56 22.92 -11.44
C THR A 28 2.04 23.10 -11.15
N TYR A 29 2.67 22.11 -10.53
CA TYR A 29 4.11 22.03 -10.35
C TYR A 29 4.78 21.41 -11.58
N ALA A 30 5.48 22.21 -12.39
CA ALA A 30 5.98 21.80 -13.69
C ALA A 30 7.36 21.08 -13.69
N ASP A 31 8.13 21.19 -12.60
CA ASP A 31 9.51 20.64 -12.53
C ASP A 31 9.49 19.18 -12.08
N PHE A 32 9.03 18.30 -12.96
CA PHE A 32 9.00 16.85 -12.74
C PHE A 32 9.53 16.08 -13.96
N GLU A 33 9.85 14.81 -13.74
CA GLU A 33 9.97 13.79 -14.76
C GLU A 33 8.98 12.67 -14.44
N LEU A 34 8.35 12.13 -15.47
CA LEU A 34 7.48 10.95 -15.39
C LEU A 34 8.20 9.76 -16.01
N LEU A 35 8.56 8.80 -15.17
CA LEU A 35 9.18 7.55 -15.56
C LEU A 35 8.08 6.51 -15.74
N LEU A 36 7.74 6.19 -16.99
CA LEU A 36 6.82 5.11 -17.34
C LEU A 36 7.64 3.83 -17.55
N ILE A 37 7.44 2.82 -16.74
CA ILE A 37 8.20 1.58 -16.84
C ILE A 37 7.27 0.47 -17.31
N ASN A 38 7.37 0.11 -18.60
CA ASN A 38 6.57 -0.97 -19.17
C ASN A 38 7.10 -2.34 -18.71
N ASP A 39 6.27 -3.12 -18.03
CA ASP A 39 6.56 -4.46 -17.52
C ASP A 39 6.00 -5.52 -18.47
N MET A 40 6.46 -5.53 -19.72
CA MET A 40 6.06 -6.49 -20.76
C MET A 40 4.53 -6.54 -21.01
N SER A 41 3.86 -5.39 -21.07
CA SER A 41 2.44 -5.31 -21.41
C SER A 41 2.14 -5.99 -22.74
N THR A 42 1.02 -6.71 -22.79
CA THR A 42 0.52 -7.44 -23.97
C THR A 42 -0.66 -6.75 -24.65
N ASP A 43 -1.17 -5.67 -24.05
CA ASP A 43 -2.18 -4.77 -24.59
C ASP A 43 -1.55 -3.52 -25.24
N ASN A 44 -2.34 -2.46 -25.48
CA ASN A 44 -1.85 -1.22 -26.09
C ASN A 44 -1.08 -0.31 -25.12
N SER A 45 -0.86 -0.69 -23.87
CA SER A 45 -0.20 0.17 -22.87
C SER A 45 1.17 0.68 -23.34
N LYS A 46 2.01 -0.21 -23.92
CA LYS A 46 3.32 0.19 -24.44
C LYS A 46 3.21 1.24 -25.55
N GLN A 47 2.25 1.08 -26.47
CA GLN A 47 2.04 2.03 -27.57
C GLN A 47 1.60 3.39 -27.03
N ILE A 48 0.72 3.42 -26.04
CA ILE A 48 0.31 4.65 -25.34
C ILE A 48 1.52 5.35 -24.73
N CYS A 49 2.37 4.62 -23.98
CA CYS A 49 3.61 5.19 -23.39
C CYS A 49 4.53 5.82 -24.46
N ILE A 50 4.73 5.14 -25.61
CA ILE A 50 5.54 5.65 -26.72
C ILE A 50 4.97 6.97 -27.25
N GLU A 51 3.66 7.06 -27.40
CA GLU A 51 3.01 8.26 -27.94
C GLU A 51 3.13 9.45 -26.99
N TYR A 52 2.94 9.24 -25.67
CA TYR A 52 3.11 10.31 -24.69
C TYR A 52 4.56 10.75 -24.52
N ALA A 53 5.52 9.83 -24.52
CA ALA A 53 6.94 10.15 -24.47
C ALA A 53 7.43 10.97 -25.70
N LYS A 54 6.80 10.81 -26.87
CA LYS A 54 7.07 11.65 -28.05
C LYS A 54 6.48 13.06 -27.93
N ARG A 55 5.39 13.25 -27.18
CA ARG A 55 4.66 14.52 -27.04
C ARG A 55 5.23 15.43 -25.97
N ASP A 56 5.74 14.84 -24.86
CA ASP A 56 6.26 15.61 -23.73
C ASP A 56 7.64 15.08 -23.30
N ARG A 57 8.64 15.97 -23.36
CA ARG A 57 10.03 15.65 -22.99
C ARG A 57 10.26 15.31 -21.51
N ARG A 58 9.27 15.56 -20.65
CA ARG A 58 9.32 15.20 -19.23
C ARG A 58 9.01 13.71 -19.01
N ILE A 59 8.50 13.04 -20.03
CA ILE A 59 8.15 11.60 -19.97
C ILE A 59 9.33 10.78 -20.50
N VAL A 60 9.75 9.82 -19.72
CA VAL A 60 10.79 8.85 -20.08
C VAL A 60 10.17 7.46 -20.05
N LEU A 61 10.17 6.77 -21.18
CA LEU A 61 9.75 5.37 -21.27
C LEU A 61 10.94 4.45 -21.02
N LEU A 62 10.77 3.53 -20.08
CA LEU A 62 11.72 2.48 -19.75
C LEU A 62 11.04 1.11 -19.95
N GLU A 63 11.85 0.08 -20.20
CA GLU A 63 11.37 -1.30 -20.36
C GLU A 63 11.93 -2.17 -19.23
N ASN A 64 11.09 -3.00 -18.63
CA ASN A 64 11.57 -4.06 -17.73
C ASN A 64 12.03 -5.26 -18.57
N ASN A 65 13.32 -5.34 -18.84
CA ASN A 65 13.96 -6.46 -19.54
C ASN A 65 14.62 -7.44 -18.57
N SER A 66 14.37 -7.33 -17.26
CA SER A 66 14.93 -8.21 -16.25
C SER A 66 14.15 -9.55 -16.21
N GLU A 67 14.70 -10.55 -15.53
CA GLU A 67 13.99 -11.80 -15.24
C GLU A 67 12.91 -11.65 -14.16
N SER A 68 12.96 -10.55 -13.40
CA SER A 68 12.01 -10.25 -12.32
C SER A 68 10.94 -9.28 -12.81
N HIS A 69 9.70 -9.70 -12.71
CA HIS A 69 8.51 -8.94 -13.10
C HIS A 69 7.66 -8.57 -11.89
N GLY A 70 6.70 -7.68 -12.12
CA GLY A 70 5.79 -7.18 -11.10
C GLY A 70 6.14 -5.78 -10.61
N PRO A 71 5.23 -5.16 -9.82
CA PRO A 71 5.31 -3.73 -9.52
C PRO A 71 6.59 -3.35 -8.75
N GLY A 72 7.09 -4.21 -7.86
CA GLY A 72 8.29 -3.93 -7.07
C GLY A 72 9.55 -3.86 -7.94
N SER A 73 9.80 -4.87 -8.79
CA SER A 73 10.95 -4.88 -9.70
C SER A 73 10.90 -3.74 -10.70
N THR A 74 9.70 -3.44 -11.19
CA THR A 74 9.46 -2.34 -12.13
C THR A 74 9.73 -0.99 -11.48
N ARG A 75 9.28 -0.76 -10.24
CA ARG A 75 9.59 0.47 -9.48
C ARG A 75 11.09 0.59 -9.17
N ASN A 76 11.80 -0.52 -8.96
CA ASN A 76 13.26 -0.51 -8.77
C ASN A 76 14.00 0.05 -9.99
N ILE A 77 13.58 -0.29 -11.21
CA ILE A 77 14.13 0.29 -12.43
C ILE A 77 13.90 1.81 -12.42
N GLY A 78 12.67 2.26 -12.10
CA GLY A 78 12.37 3.69 -11.98
C GLY A 78 13.26 4.41 -10.96
N LEU A 79 13.52 3.79 -9.80
CA LEU A 79 14.41 4.34 -8.77
C LEU A 79 15.85 4.51 -9.26
N ASP A 80 16.35 3.59 -10.08
CA ASP A 80 17.72 3.68 -10.62
C ASP A 80 17.86 4.81 -11.66
N TYR A 81 16.79 5.14 -12.38
CA TYR A 81 16.75 6.24 -13.36
C TYR A 81 16.37 7.59 -12.76
N ALA A 82 15.73 7.62 -11.60
CA ALA A 82 15.23 8.84 -10.97
C ALA A 82 16.33 9.86 -10.69
N THR A 83 16.15 11.11 -11.15
CA THR A 83 17.09 12.23 -10.97
C THR A 83 16.58 13.30 -10.01
N GLY A 84 15.29 13.31 -9.68
CA GLY A 84 14.64 14.27 -8.79
C GLY A 84 15.15 14.22 -7.35
N VAL A 85 15.00 15.31 -6.64
CA VAL A 85 15.27 15.38 -5.19
C VAL A 85 14.10 14.83 -4.36
N TYR A 86 12.95 14.66 -5.01
CA TYR A 86 11.76 14.01 -4.45
C TYR A 86 11.38 12.81 -5.31
N ILE A 87 10.86 11.77 -4.68
CA ILE A 87 10.35 10.55 -5.32
C ILE A 87 8.87 10.43 -5.01
N TYR A 88 8.08 10.21 -6.04
CA TYR A 88 6.66 9.92 -5.97
C TYR A 88 6.35 8.64 -6.75
N PHE A 89 5.53 7.76 -6.17
CA PHE A 89 5.06 6.56 -6.84
C PHE A 89 3.57 6.70 -7.14
N MET A 90 3.17 6.29 -8.32
CA MET A 90 1.78 6.32 -8.77
C MET A 90 1.46 5.07 -9.56
N ASP A 91 0.27 4.51 -9.36
CA ASP A 91 -0.20 3.37 -10.13
C ASP A 91 -0.87 3.81 -11.44
N ALA A 92 -0.78 2.98 -12.49
CA ALA A 92 -1.19 3.34 -13.85
C ALA A 92 -2.71 3.29 -14.09
N ASP A 93 -3.46 2.83 -13.10
CA ASP A 93 -4.94 2.74 -13.10
C ASP A 93 -5.63 3.80 -12.23
N ASP A 94 -4.85 4.68 -11.58
CA ASP A 94 -5.31 5.74 -10.68
C ASP A 94 -5.08 7.14 -11.29
N TRP A 95 -5.55 8.20 -10.61
CA TRP A 95 -5.26 9.59 -11.01
C TRP A 95 -5.10 10.51 -9.79
N ILE A 96 -4.58 11.72 -10.03
CA ILE A 96 -4.23 12.69 -9.00
C ILE A 96 -4.79 14.07 -9.32
N ASP A 97 -5.15 14.83 -8.30
CA ASP A 97 -5.56 16.23 -8.43
C ASP A 97 -4.42 17.12 -8.94
N ASP A 98 -4.74 18.13 -9.75
CA ASP A 98 -3.77 18.99 -10.43
C ASP A 98 -2.81 19.73 -9.48
N CYS A 99 -3.15 19.91 -8.20
CA CYS A 99 -2.34 20.62 -7.22
C CYS A 99 -1.54 19.72 -6.28
N LEU A 100 -1.63 18.39 -6.39
CA LEU A 100 -0.98 17.45 -5.46
C LEU A 100 0.51 17.75 -5.27
N LEU A 101 1.27 17.79 -6.37
CA LEU A 101 2.72 17.99 -6.28
C LEU A 101 3.08 19.35 -5.65
N GLN A 102 2.35 20.41 -6.02
CA GLN A 102 2.57 21.75 -5.47
C GLN A 102 2.34 21.75 -3.96
N CYS A 103 1.23 21.18 -3.48
CA CYS A 103 0.88 21.12 -2.07
C CYS A 103 1.85 20.26 -1.27
N ALA A 104 2.20 19.07 -1.80
CA ALA A 104 3.10 18.15 -1.12
C ALA A 104 4.54 18.69 -1.02
N ILE A 105 5.05 19.34 -2.08
CA ILE A 105 6.37 19.98 -2.06
C ILE A 105 6.40 21.18 -1.11
N HIS A 106 5.37 22.02 -1.13
CA HIS A 106 5.25 23.15 -0.21
C HIS A 106 5.25 22.66 1.24
N CYS A 107 4.42 21.68 1.57
CA CYS A 107 4.40 21.06 2.90
C CYS A 107 5.79 20.51 3.29
N MET A 108 6.46 19.78 2.38
CA MET A 108 7.79 19.21 2.63
C MET A 108 8.87 20.27 2.87
N GLN A 109 8.76 21.43 2.21
CA GLN A 109 9.71 22.54 2.38
C GLN A 109 9.47 23.29 3.68
N GLU A 110 8.22 23.66 4.00
CA GLU A 110 7.85 24.37 5.20
C GLU A 110 8.10 23.57 6.49
N THR A 111 7.86 22.26 6.43
CA THR A 111 8.01 21.38 7.60
C THR A 111 9.38 20.75 7.70
N GLU A 112 10.21 20.81 6.65
CA GLU A 112 11.45 20.05 6.51
C GLU A 112 11.26 18.52 6.65
N ALA A 113 10.05 18.02 6.39
CA ALA A 113 9.73 16.60 6.52
C ALA A 113 10.55 15.73 5.55
N ASP A 114 10.76 14.49 5.93
CA ASP A 114 11.38 13.46 5.09
C ASP A 114 10.34 12.73 4.22
N ILE A 115 9.11 12.65 4.72
CA ILE A 115 7.95 12.06 4.06
C ILE A 115 6.77 13.00 4.26
N VAL A 116 5.99 13.23 3.20
CA VAL A 116 4.69 13.91 3.27
C VAL A 116 3.61 12.92 2.86
N GLU A 117 2.62 12.71 3.72
CA GLU A 117 1.44 11.89 3.47
C GLU A 117 0.23 12.78 3.16
N PHE A 118 -0.64 12.34 2.28
CA PHE A 118 -1.88 13.03 1.92
C PHE A 118 -3.06 12.06 1.81
N GLY A 119 -4.26 12.62 1.83
CA GLY A 119 -5.48 11.83 1.80
C GLY A 119 -5.78 11.20 0.45
N VAL A 120 -6.72 10.27 0.47
CA VAL A 120 -7.13 9.41 -0.63
C VAL A 120 -8.64 9.47 -0.81
N VAL A 121 -9.09 9.53 -2.04
CA VAL A 121 -10.48 9.31 -2.45
C VAL A 121 -10.60 7.91 -3.04
N TYR A 122 -11.51 7.09 -2.52
CA TYR A 122 -11.80 5.78 -3.08
C TYR A 122 -12.95 5.89 -4.08
N GLU A 123 -12.73 5.41 -5.30
CA GLU A 123 -13.71 5.51 -6.37
C GLU A 123 -14.00 4.16 -7.03
N LEU A 124 -15.23 3.97 -7.44
CA LEU A 124 -15.60 2.86 -8.30
C LEU A 124 -15.17 3.14 -9.74
N ASP A 125 -15.07 2.11 -10.56
CA ASP A 125 -14.80 2.23 -12.01
C ASP A 125 -15.84 3.11 -12.75
N THR A 126 -17.00 3.34 -12.12
CA THR A 126 -18.05 4.25 -12.59
C THR A 126 -17.78 5.73 -12.33
N GLY A 127 -16.70 6.09 -11.63
CA GLY A 127 -16.40 7.44 -11.19
C GLY A 127 -17.16 7.90 -9.93
N GLN A 128 -17.92 7.00 -9.29
CA GLN A 128 -18.61 7.30 -8.04
C GLN A 128 -17.65 7.15 -6.85
N SER A 129 -17.49 8.22 -6.06
CA SER A 129 -16.71 8.17 -4.82
C SER A 129 -17.44 7.33 -3.77
N THR A 130 -16.72 6.41 -3.13
CA THR A 130 -17.22 5.55 -2.05
C THR A 130 -16.75 5.97 -0.66
N GLY A 131 -15.81 6.92 -0.58
CA GLY A 131 -15.29 7.45 0.67
C GLY A 131 -13.98 8.20 0.51
N LYS A 132 -13.54 8.81 1.60
CA LYS A 132 -12.24 9.46 1.73
C LYS A 132 -11.51 8.90 2.93
N CYS A 133 -10.19 8.80 2.83
CA CYS A 133 -9.30 8.58 3.94
C CYS A 133 -8.36 9.78 4.03
N CYS A 134 -8.48 10.55 5.09
CA CYS A 134 -7.65 11.73 5.35
C CYS A 134 -7.11 11.63 6.75
N TRP A 135 -5.92 12.20 6.97
CA TRP A 135 -5.35 12.31 8.30
C TRP A 135 -6.12 13.35 9.11
N ASP A 136 -6.58 13.00 10.31
CA ASP A 136 -7.30 13.90 11.23
C ASP A 136 -6.52 14.20 12.52
N GLY A 137 -5.33 13.62 12.67
CA GLY A 137 -4.45 13.79 13.80
C GLY A 137 -3.47 14.95 13.66
N LYS A 138 -2.32 14.82 14.33
CA LYS A 138 -1.26 15.82 14.31
C LYS A 138 -0.61 15.92 12.93
N LEU A 139 -0.53 17.14 12.38
CA LEU A 139 -0.02 17.39 11.02
C LEU A 139 1.47 17.12 10.83
N ILE A 140 2.25 17.13 11.91
CA ILE A 140 3.69 16.85 11.88
C ILE A 140 4.01 15.86 12.99
N LEU A 141 4.61 14.72 12.63
CA LEU A 141 5.07 13.70 13.56
C LEU A 141 6.60 13.61 13.50
N GLN A 142 7.23 13.77 14.64
CA GLN A 142 8.64 13.42 14.83
C GLN A 142 8.76 11.97 15.33
N LYS A 143 9.87 11.34 15.06
CA LYS A 143 10.14 9.94 15.43
C LYS A 143 9.86 9.65 16.92
N ASP A 144 10.20 10.58 17.82
CA ASP A 144 9.95 10.44 19.26
C ASP A 144 8.45 10.53 19.62
N GLU A 145 7.63 11.16 18.80
CA GLU A 145 6.17 11.21 18.99
C GLU A 145 5.52 9.91 18.53
N ILE A 146 5.98 9.35 17.43
CA ILE A 146 5.57 8.02 16.98
C ILE A 146 5.87 6.96 18.04
N LYS A 147 7.06 7.05 18.69
CA LYS A 147 7.41 6.17 19.81
C LYS A 147 6.43 6.24 20.98
N LYS A 148 5.97 7.44 21.32
CA LYS A 148 5.07 7.66 22.48
C LYS A 148 3.68 7.08 22.27
N ASP A 149 3.19 7.09 21.02
CA ASP A 149 1.86 6.59 20.68
C ASP A 149 1.89 5.76 19.39
N PHE A 150 2.65 4.67 19.45
CA PHE A 150 2.86 3.79 18.30
C PHE A 150 1.56 3.15 17.80
N PHE A 151 0.64 2.76 18.72
CA PHE A 151 -0.62 2.14 18.32
C PHE A 151 -1.53 3.08 17.55
N HIS A 152 -1.59 4.34 17.94
CA HIS A 152 -2.36 5.35 17.21
C HIS A 152 -1.74 5.57 15.83
N PHE A 153 -0.42 5.80 15.76
CA PHE A 153 0.29 5.92 14.49
C PHE A 153 0.04 4.72 13.57
N TRP A 154 0.17 3.50 14.10
CA TRP A 154 -0.04 2.29 13.33
C TRP A 154 -1.45 2.17 12.73
N LYS A 155 -2.48 2.60 13.46
CA LYS A 155 -3.86 2.54 13.01
C LYS A 155 -4.23 3.63 12.01
N GLU A 156 -3.67 4.82 12.16
CA GLU A 156 -4.03 5.98 11.36
C GLU A 156 -3.17 6.13 10.10
N SER A 157 -1.93 5.64 10.10
CA SER A 157 -1.04 5.74 8.94
C SER A 157 -1.23 4.55 8.00
N PRO A 158 -1.97 4.71 6.91
CA PRO A 158 -2.07 3.66 5.91
C PRO A 158 -0.69 3.42 5.29
N LEU A 159 -0.30 2.15 5.13
CA LEU A 159 1.01 1.78 4.60
C LEU A 159 1.07 1.82 3.07
N TYR A 160 0.22 2.64 2.44
CA TYR A 160 0.22 2.80 1.00
C TYR A 160 1.45 3.58 0.54
N LEU A 161 1.92 3.24 -0.64
CA LEU A 161 3.07 3.88 -1.26
C LEU A 161 2.68 5.17 -2.00
N TRP A 162 1.55 5.14 -2.68
CA TRP A 162 1.08 6.15 -3.63
C TRP A 162 0.46 7.38 -2.97
N ASN A 163 0.17 7.36 -1.68
CA ASN A 163 -0.26 8.55 -0.92
C ASN A 163 0.90 9.28 -0.22
N ARG A 164 2.14 9.10 -0.70
CA ARG A 164 3.35 9.64 -0.08
C ARG A 164 4.30 10.28 -1.09
N LEU A 165 4.80 11.47 -0.74
CA LEU A 165 5.96 12.07 -1.38
C LEU A 165 7.19 11.84 -0.48
N PHE A 166 8.26 11.33 -1.04
CA PHE A 166 9.50 11.00 -0.33
C PHE A 166 10.61 11.97 -0.67
N ARG A 167 11.38 12.40 0.32
CA ARG A 167 12.67 13.04 0.07
C ARG A 167 13.67 11.98 -0.39
N ARG A 168 14.26 12.14 -1.58
CA ARG A 168 15.13 11.11 -2.18
C ARG A 168 16.27 10.69 -1.26
N LYS A 169 16.88 11.63 -0.50
CA LYS A 169 17.96 11.30 0.44
C LYS A 169 17.53 10.27 1.49
N THR A 170 16.28 10.31 1.96
CA THR A 170 15.72 9.43 2.97
C THR A 170 15.54 8.01 2.43
N VAL A 171 15.11 7.88 1.19
CA VAL A 171 14.84 6.57 0.55
C VAL A 171 16.01 6.07 -0.30
N LYS A 172 17.14 6.77 -0.28
CA LYS A 172 18.35 6.33 -0.97
C LYS A 172 18.77 4.95 -0.48
N ASN A 173 19.04 4.04 -1.42
CA ASN A 173 19.41 2.64 -1.16
C ASN A 173 18.30 1.77 -0.55
N ILE A 174 17.05 2.21 -0.58
CA ILE A 174 15.91 1.31 -0.36
C ILE A 174 15.52 0.73 -1.72
N LYS A 175 15.26 -0.57 -1.75
CA LYS A 175 14.77 -1.29 -2.91
C LYS A 175 13.50 -2.04 -2.55
N PHE A 176 12.64 -2.20 -3.54
CA PHE A 176 11.46 -3.07 -3.40
C PHE A 176 11.89 -4.52 -3.36
N GLU A 177 11.24 -5.29 -2.49
CA GLU A 177 11.36 -6.73 -2.47
C GLU A 177 10.74 -7.36 -3.73
N SER A 178 11.33 -8.46 -4.19
CA SER A 178 10.81 -9.23 -5.33
C SER A 178 9.76 -10.24 -4.84
N ILE A 179 8.64 -9.72 -4.32
CA ILE A 179 7.49 -10.50 -3.86
C ILE A 179 6.24 -10.11 -4.65
N PHE A 180 5.28 -11.02 -4.72
CA PHE A 180 4.07 -10.81 -5.52
C PHE A 180 3.14 -9.75 -4.93
N ASN A 181 3.09 -9.62 -3.60
CA ASN A 181 2.18 -8.71 -2.90
C ASN A 181 2.81 -8.19 -1.60
N GLY A 182 2.63 -6.90 -1.32
CA GLY A 182 3.13 -6.23 -0.12
C GLY A 182 4.57 -5.71 -0.24
N GLU A 183 5.11 -5.62 -1.44
CA GLU A 183 6.38 -4.97 -1.73
C GLU A 183 6.33 -3.47 -1.36
N ASP A 184 5.17 -2.85 -1.51
CA ASP A 184 4.86 -1.48 -1.12
C ASP A 184 4.89 -1.30 0.40
N VAL A 185 4.33 -2.25 1.16
CA VAL A 185 4.40 -2.27 2.64
C VAL A 185 5.85 -2.38 3.09
N CYS A 186 6.64 -3.29 2.52
CA CYS A 186 8.06 -3.44 2.85
C CYS A 186 8.83 -2.15 2.61
N TYR A 187 8.66 -1.53 1.43
CA TYR A 187 9.32 -0.27 1.09
C TYR A 187 8.90 0.86 2.02
N SER A 188 7.60 0.97 2.32
CA SER A 188 7.07 1.98 3.25
C SER A 188 7.65 1.82 4.65
N MET A 189 7.78 0.60 5.18
CA MET A 189 8.40 0.33 6.48
C MET A 189 9.88 0.73 6.50
N ASP A 190 10.63 0.39 5.46
CA ASP A 190 12.04 0.77 5.35
C ASP A 190 12.22 2.29 5.21
N ALA A 191 11.32 2.98 4.50
CA ALA A 191 11.32 4.43 4.40
C ALA A 191 11.01 5.10 5.75
N LEU A 192 9.97 4.63 6.45
CA LEU A 192 9.58 5.12 7.77
C LEU A 192 10.68 4.89 8.82
N SER A 193 11.41 3.79 8.75
CA SER A 193 12.54 3.53 9.68
C SER A 193 13.68 4.54 9.54
N LYS A 194 13.83 5.15 8.34
CA LYS A 194 14.86 6.17 8.06
C LYS A 194 14.37 7.62 8.22
N ALA A 195 13.06 7.83 8.22
CA ALA A 195 12.48 9.15 8.36
C ALA A 195 12.59 9.65 9.82
N GLU A 196 13.00 10.90 10.01
CA GLU A 196 12.99 11.56 11.31
C GLU A 196 11.71 12.40 11.51
N LYS A 197 11.13 12.87 10.40
CA LYS A 197 9.94 13.72 10.41
C LYS A 197 8.98 13.33 9.28
N ILE A 198 7.70 13.14 9.63
CA ILE A 198 6.59 12.90 8.72
C ILE A 198 5.64 14.08 8.83
N ALA A 199 5.18 14.62 7.71
CA ALA A 199 4.12 15.63 7.68
C ALA A 199 2.88 15.07 6.98
N HIS A 200 1.70 15.54 7.40
CA HIS A 200 0.42 15.11 6.86
C HIS A 200 -0.32 16.31 6.29
N ILE A 201 -0.93 16.12 5.12
CA ILE A 201 -1.88 17.04 4.50
C ILE A 201 -3.27 16.45 4.68
N THR A 202 -4.21 17.24 5.19
CA THR A 202 -5.60 16.80 5.45
C THR A 202 -6.43 16.63 4.18
N ASP A 203 -5.99 17.25 3.08
CA ASP A 203 -6.68 17.14 1.79
C ASP A 203 -6.38 15.79 1.11
N ALA A 204 -7.40 15.28 0.40
CA ALA A 204 -7.27 14.06 -0.38
C ALA A 204 -7.04 14.43 -1.84
N PHE A 205 -5.88 14.05 -2.36
CA PHE A 205 -5.43 14.37 -3.72
C PHE A 205 -5.25 13.15 -4.61
N TYR A 206 -5.21 11.95 -4.04
CA TYR A 206 -5.04 10.71 -4.77
C TYR A 206 -6.38 10.00 -4.94
N HIS A 207 -6.71 9.62 -6.16
CA HIS A 207 -7.94 8.93 -6.49
C HIS A 207 -7.64 7.46 -6.79
N TYR A 208 -7.92 6.60 -5.82
CA TYR A 208 -7.74 5.17 -5.92
C TYR A 208 -8.96 4.52 -6.56
N ARG A 209 -8.76 3.87 -7.69
CA ARG A 209 -9.80 3.16 -8.44
C ARG A 209 -9.97 1.74 -7.93
N TYR A 210 -11.16 1.44 -7.41
CA TYR A 210 -11.50 0.08 -7.03
C TYR A 210 -11.86 -0.75 -8.26
N LEU A 211 -10.98 -1.70 -8.61
CA LEU A 211 -11.17 -2.62 -9.73
C LEU A 211 -11.53 -4.01 -9.22
N GLU A 212 -12.63 -4.60 -9.75
CA GLU A 212 -12.92 -6.02 -9.55
C GLU A 212 -11.82 -6.85 -10.22
N GLY A 213 -11.04 -7.58 -9.42
CA GLY A 213 -9.94 -8.42 -9.93
C GLY A 213 -8.54 -7.87 -9.71
N SER A 214 -8.40 -6.75 -8.96
CA SER A 214 -7.11 -6.27 -8.46
C SER A 214 -6.32 -7.40 -7.79
N SER A 215 -4.99 -7.35 -7.93
CA SER A 215 -4.04 -8.31 -7.34
C SER A 215 -4.20 -8.44 -5.81
N CYS A 216 -4.60 -7.36 -5.13
CA CYS A 216 -4.83 -7.34 -3.68
C CYS A 216 -5.93 -8.31 -3.21
N HIS A 217 -6.84 -8.72 -4.09
CA HIS A 217 -7.99 -9.58 -3.75
C HIS A 217 -7.81 -11.04 -4.19
N ARG A 218 -6.66 -11.38 -4.78
CA ARG A 218 -6.39 -12.74 -5.27
C ARG A 218 -5.50 -13.51 -4.31
N TRP A 219 -5.95 -14.71 -3.94
CA TRP A 219 -5.06 -15.69 -3.34
C TRP A 219 -4.02 -16.12 -4.37
N VAL A 220 -2.75 -16.10 -3.96
CA VAL A 220 -1.64 -16.70 -4.68
C VAL A 220 -0.88 -17.65 -3.75
N GLU A 221 -0.22 -18.64 -4.33
CA GLU A 221 0.47 -19.67 -3.55
C GLU A 221 1.55 -19.09 -2.62
N SER A 222 2.20 -18.00 -3.04
CA SER A 222 3.22 -17.29 -2.25
C SER A 222 2.67 -16.30 -1.20
N THR A 223 1.35 -16.21 -0.99
CA THR A 223 0.76 -15.22 -0.05
C THR A 223 1.37 -15.31 1.35
N ILE A 224 1.58 -16.52 1.86
CA ILE A 224 2.12 -16.71 3.23
C ILE A 224 3.58 -16.30 3.31
N GLU A 225 4.37 -16.61 2.30
CA GLU A 225 5.77 -16.19 2.18
C GLU A 225 5.87 -14.67 2.08
N CYS A 226 5.02 -14.03 1.26
CA CYS A 226 4.94 -12.57 1.15
C CYS A 226 4.66 -11.92 2.50
N LEU A 227 3.69 -12.43 3.26
CA LEU A 227 3.37 -11.93 4.62
C LEU A 227 4.53 -12.17 5.60
N GLY A 228 5.29 -13.23 5.45
CA GLY A 228 6.50 -13.48 6.24
C GLY A 228 7.60 -12.45 5.96
N VAL A 229 7.78 -12.07 4.69
CA VAL A 229 8.71 -11.00 4.30
C VAL A 229 8.24 -9.65 4.87
N GLN A 230 6.97 -9.29 4.68
CA GLN A 230 6.39 -8.08 5.26
C GLN A 230 6.58 -8.01 6.78
N TRP A 231 6.34 -9.12 7.48
CA TRP A 231 6.56 -9.22 8.92
C TRP A 231 8.01 -8.89 9.32
N THR A 232 8.97 -9.36 8.53
CA THR A 232 10.40 -9.08 8.77
C THR A 232 10.70 -7.58 8.69
N HIS A 233 10.14 -6.86 7.69
CA HIS A 233 10.31 -5.41 7.55
C HIS A 233 9.60 -4.64 8.67
N GLN A 234 8.40 -5.08 9.06
CA GLN A 234 7.66 -4.49 10.18
C GLN A 234 8.43 -4.66 11.50
N CYS A 235 8.96 -5.85 11.77
CA CYS A 235 9.81 -6.09 12.95
C CYS A 235 11.03 -5.18 12.95
N ARG A 236 11.71 -5.04 11.81
CA ARG A 236 12.88 -4.16 11.67
C ARG A 236 12.53 -2.70 11.95
N PHE A 237 11.40 -2.22 11.41
CA PHE A 237 10.90 -0.88 11.67
C PHE A 237 10.61 -0.67 13.17
N ILE A 238 9.83 -1.57 13.79
CA ILE A 238 9.47 -1.47 15.22
C ILE A 238 10.71 -1.52 16.09
N SER A 239 11.61 -2.47 15.83
CA SER A 239 12.89 -2.60 16.56
C SER A 239 13.75 -1.33 16.46
N SER A 240 13.86 -0.75 15.25
CA SER A 240 14.62 0.49 15.05
C SER A 240 14.02 1.70 15.76
N LEU A 241 12.72 1.67 16.00
CA LEU A 241 11.97 2.76 16.63
C LEU A 241 11.88 2.59 18.15
N LEU A 242 11.54 1.39 18.64
CA LEU A 242 11.14 1.12 20.03
C LEU A 242 12.07 0.13 20.76
N GLY A 243 12.98 -0.54 20.02
CA GLY A 243 13.77 -1.66 20.54
C GLY A 243 12.94 -2.95 20.64
N ASP A 244 13.58 -4.02 21.11
CA ASP A 244 13.01 -5.38 21.12
C ASP A 244 12.53 -5.83 22.50
N ALA A 245 12.68 -5.01 23.54
CA ALA A 245 12.43 -5.41 24.92
C ALA A 245 10.93 -5.59 25.22
N ASP A 246 10.06 -4.78 24.62
CA ASP A 246 8.61 -4.82 24.80
C ASP A 246 7.94 -5.46 23.58
N PRO A 247 7.23 -6.60 23.73
CA PRO A 247 6.50 -7.22 22.64
C PRO A 247 5.19 -6.52 22.28
N LEU A 248 4.68 -5.59 23.10
CA LEU A 248 3.40 -4.94 22.91
C LEU A 248 3.29 -4.19 21.57
N PRO A 249 4.27 -3.37 21.12
CA PRO A 249 4.21 -2.68 19.83
C PRO A 249 4.07 -3.61 18.61
N TYR A 250 4.59 -4.83 18.72
CA TYR A 250 4.51 -5.83 17.65
C TYR A 250 3.12 -6.47 17.53
N ALA A 251 2.29 -6.38 18.57
CA ALA A 251 1.01 -7.08 18.60
C ALA A 251 0.01 -6.55 17.56
N GLY A 252 -0.04 -5.23 17.31
CA GLY A 252 -0.87 -4.64 16.26
C GLY A 252 -0.54 -5.21 14.89
N PRO A 253 0.68 -4.96 14.36
CA PRO A 253 1.14 -5.50 13.09
C PRO A 253 1.00 -7.02 12.96
N ALA A 254 1.29 -7.77 14.04
CA ALA A 254 1.13 -9.23 14.05
C ALA A 254 -0.33 -9.66 13.83
N TYR A 255 -1.27 -9.01 14.51
CA TYR A 255 -2.69 -9.29 14.34
C TYR A 255 -3.18 -8.90 12.94
N ASP A 256 -2.75 -7.78 12.39
CA ASP A 256 -3.15 -7.32 11.07
C ASP A 256 -2.68 -8.30 9.99
N ASN A 257 -1.42 -8.72 9.99
CA ASN A 257 -0.90 -9.71 9.05
C ASN A 257 -1.62 -11.07 9.20
N TYR A 258 -1.85 -11.50 10.43
CA TYR A 258 -2.53 -12.77 10.67
C TYR A 258 -3.99 -12.72 10.22
N MET A 259 -4.68 -11.61 10.47
CA MET A 259 -6.05 -11.40 10.00
C MET A 259 -6.13 -11.27 8.48
N TRP A 260 -5.13 -10.64 7.85
CA TRP A 260 -5.06 -10.59 6.40
C TRP A 260 -4.89 -11.98 5.78
N ALA A 261 -4.03 -12.83 6.36
CA ALA A 261 -3.91 -14.23 5.95
C ALA A 261 -5.23 -14.99 6.07
N ILE A 262 -5.92 -14.83 7.20
CA ILE A 262 -7.25 -15.43 7.41
C ILE A 262 -8.24 -14.94 6.34
N TYR A 263 -8.24 -13.64 6.04
CA TYR A 263 -9.11 -13.06 5.01
C TYR A 263 -8.84 -13.67 3.63
N GLN A 264 -7.58 -13.71 3.20
CA GLN A 264 -7.18 -14.30 1.92
C GLN A 264 -7.54 -15.80 1.83
N LEU A 265 -7.22 -16.56 2.87
CA LEU A 265 -7.54 -17.99 2.94
C LEU A 265 -9.05 -18.28 3.02
N SER A 266 -9.84 -17.39 3.62
CA SER A 266 -11.29 -17.53 3.70
C SER A 266 -12.03 -17.03 2.46
N SER A 267 -11.32 -16.38 1.54
CA SER A 267 -11.89 -15.89 0.28
C SER A 267 -12.45 -17.03 -0.58
N ILE A 268 -13.49 -16.72 -1.35
CA ILE A 268 -14.04 -17.65 -2.35
C ILE A 268 -13.08 -17.91 -3.51
N PHE A 269 -12.06 -17.05 -3.68
CA PHE A 269 -11.03 -17.18 -4.70
C PHE A 269 -9.86 -18.05 -4.27
N CYS A 270 -9.79 -18.46 -2.98
CA CYS A 270 -8.79 -19.38 -2.50
C CYS A 270 -9.23 -20.83 -2.77
N PRO A 271 -8.54 -21.56 -3.69
CA PRO A 271 -8.95 -22.91 -4.11
C PRO A 271 -8.60 -24.00 -3.09
N LEU A 272 -7.80 -23.67 -2.07
CA LEU A 272 -7.29 -24.65 -1.13
C LEU A 272 -8.41 -25.31 -0.30
N PRO A 273 -8.36 -26.62 -0.06
CA PRO A 273 -9.26 -27.28 0.89
C PRO A 273 -9.00 -26.82 2.33
N PHE A 274 -9.99 -26.95 3.20
CA PHE A 274 -9.92 -26.43 4.57
C PHE A 274 -8.69 -26.90 5.37
N ARG A 275 -8.27 -28.15 5.19
CA ARG A 275 -7.06 -28.70 5.85
C ARG A 275 -5.79 -27.95 5.42
N GLU A 276 -5.68 -27.63 4.15
CA GLU A 276 -4.53 -26.89 3.61
C GLU A 276 -4.56 -25.43 4.03
N LYS A 277 -5.72 -24.79 4.02
CA LYS A 277 -5.89 -23.42 4.57
C LYS A 277 -5.39 -23.34 6.01
N ARG A 278 -5.71 -24.33 6.85
CA ARG A 278 -5.19 -24.39 8.21
C ARG A 278 -3.68 -24.59 8.26
N ARG A 279 -3.12 -25.42 7.39
CA ARG A 279 -1.67 -25.64 7.32
C ARG A 279 -0.94 -24.35 6.93
N GLU A 280 -1.43 -23.62 5.95
CA GLU A 280 -0.84 -22.35 5.53
C GLU A 280 -0.90 -21.31 6.66
N LEU A 281 -2.01 -21.22 7.37
CA LEU A 281 -2.13 -20.32 8.51
C LEU A 281 -1.18 -20.70 9.67
N LEU A 282 -0.94 -21.99 9.89
CA LEU A 282 0.05 -22.46 10.86
C LEU A 282 1.48 -22.09 10.46
N LYS A 283 1.83 -22.20 9.18
CA LYS A 283 3.15 -21.75 8.68
C LYS A 283 3.37 -20.27 9.01
N LEU A 284 2.42 -19.39 8.68
CA LEU A 284 2.55 -17.97 8.99
C LEU A 284 2.71 -17.73 10.49
N LYS A 285 1.93 -18.42 11.29
CA LYS A 285 1.99 -18.36 12.76
C LYS A 285 3.39 -18.69 13.28
N GLU A 286 4.04 -19.70 12.71
CA GLU A 286 5.41 -20.10 13.06
C GLU A 286 6.43 -19.04 12.61
N ILE A 287 6.34 -18.58 11.33
CA ILE A 287 7.22 -17.53 10.79
C ILE A 287 7.19 -16.28 11.67
N MET A 288 6.00 -15.85 12.09
CA MET A 288 5.81 -14.63 12.88
C MET A 288 6.08 -14.83 14.38
N GLY A 289 6.17 -16.06 14.87
CA GLY A 289 6.14 -16.32 16.30
C GLY A 289 4.87 -15.79 16.98
N PHE A 290 3.72 -15.85 16.27
CA PHE A 290 2.47 -15.14 16.59
C PHE A 290 1.93 -15.42 17.99
N ASP A 291 2.16 -16.60 18.56
CA ASP A 291 1.67 -16.94 19.91
C ASP A 291 2.22 -16.02 21.00
N ARG A 292 3.36 -15.35 20.77
CA ARG A 292 3.93 -14.34 21.69
C ARG A 292 3.03 -13.10 21.80
N TYR A 293 2.29 -12.77 20.76
CA TYR A 293 1.47 -11.57 20.65
C TYR A 293 -0.01 -11.81 20.97
N ARG A 294 -0.44 -13.07 20.95
CA ARG A 294 -1.86 -13.47 21.02
C ARG A 294 -2.60 -12.92 22.25
N GLY A 295 -1.95 -12.83 23.40
CA GLY A 295 -2.58 -12.41 24.66
C GLY A 295 -2.40 -10.94 25.01
N ILE A 296 -1.49 -10.23 24.33
CA ILE A 296 -1.07 -8.88 24.71
C ILE A 296 -1.68 -7.77 23.83
N TYR A 297 -2.37 -8.12 22.74
CA TYR A 297 -3.07 -7.14 21.91
C TYR A 297 -4.13 -6.39 22.72
N PRO A 298 -4.21 -5.07 22.65
CA PRO A 298 -5.20 -4.26 23.38
C PRO A 298 -6.58 -4.35 22.70
N PHE A 299 -7.32 -5.42 22.97
CA PHE A 299 -8.62 -5.73 22.34
C PHE A 299 -9.70 -4.67 22.60
N GLU A 300 -9.51 -3.83 23.62
CA GLU A 300 -10.38 -2.72 23.98
C GLU A 300 -10.43 -1.65 22.88
N LEU A 301 -9.36 -1.54 22.09
CA LEU A 301 -9.26 -0.59 20.99
C LEU A 301 -10.09 -1.02 19.77
N GLU A 302 -10.55 -2.27 19.73
CA GLU A 302 -11.32 -2.77 18.60
C GLU A 302 -12.83 -2.73 18.86
N HIS A 303 -13.62 -2.48 17.81
CA HIS A 303 -15.07 -2.37 17.88
C HIS A 303 -15.78 -3.32 16.91
N GLY A 304 -17.05 -3.57 17.17
CA GLY A 304 -17.93 -4.29 16.27
C GLY A 304 -17.41 -5.68 15.86
N LEU A 305 -17.56 -6.00 14.57
CA LEU A 305 -17.18 -7.31 14.03
C LEU A 305 -15.68 -7.58 14.08
N LEU A 306 -14.86 -6.54 13.98
CA LEU A 306 -13.40 -6.68 14.04
C LEU A 306 -12.97 -7.17 15.42
N ARG A 307 -13.53 -6.61 16.49
CA ARG A 307 -13.29 -7.09 17.85
C ARG A 307 -13.67 -8.57 18.02
N VAL A 308 -14.81 -8.98 17.46
CA VAL A 308 -15.22 -10.40 17.49
C VAL A 308 -14.21 -11.29 16.79
N LYS A 309 -13.75 -10.91 15.60
CA LYS A 309 -12.74 -11.65 14.84
C LYS A 309 -11.43 -11.78 15.63
N PHE A 310 -10.94 -10.68 16.21
CA PHE A 310 -9.73 -10.67 17.02
C PHE A 310 -9.86 -11.53 18.27
N MET A 311 -11.03 -11.53 18.92
CA MET A 311 -11.32 -12.41 20.06
C MET A 311 -11.32 -13.89 19.66
N LEU A 312 -11.85 -14.24 18.47
CA LEU A 312 -11.76 -15.62 17.96
C LEU A 312 -10.29 -16.05 17.78
N VAL A 313 -9.45 -15.17 17.25
CA VAL A 313 -8.00 -15.43 17.14
C VAL A 313 -7.36 -15.57 18.53
N LYS A 314 -7.68 -14.69 19.49
CA LYS A 314 -7.19 -14.77 20.87
C LYS A 314 -7.46 -16.14 21.49
N TYR A 315 -8.66 -16.69 21.31
CA TYR A 315 -9.08 -17.97 21.88
C TYR A 315 -8.82 -19.19 20.98
N ARG A 316 -8.00 -19.05 19.94
CA ARG A 316 -7.63 -20.13 18.99
C ARG A 316 -8.84 -20.68 18.21
N LEU A 317 -9.83 -19.84 17.97
CA LEU A 317 -11.06 -20.17 17.24
C LEU A 317 -11.08 -19.58 15.82
N GLU A 318 -9.95 -19.16 15.30
CA GLU A 318 -9.77 -18.60 13.94
C GLU A 318 -10.25 -19.54 12.82
N TRP A 319 -10.29 -20.83 13.08
CA TRP A 319 -10.88 -21.82 12.16
C TRP A 319 -12.35 -21.56 11.85
N ILE A 320 -13.09 -20.92 12.77
CA ILE A 320 -14.48 -20.50 12.55
C ILE A 320 -14.54 -19.46 11.45
N ILE A 321 -13.61 -18.50 11.43
CA ILE A 321 -13.54 -17.47 10.39
C ILE A 321 -13.21 -18.10 9.05
N LEU A 322 -12.25 -19.04 9.00
CA LEU A 322 -11.91 -19.78 7.78
C LEU A 322 -13.10 -20.58 7.22
N LEU A 323 -13.92 -21.15 8.08
CA LEU A 323 -15.06 -21.96 7.70
C LEU A 323 -16.23 -21.09 7.19
N LEU A 324 -16.52 -19.99 7.88
CA LEU A 324 -17.68 -19.13 7.62
C LEU A 324 -17.39 -18.01 6.60
N GLY A 325 -16.11 -17.69 6.34
CA GLY A 325 -15.71 -16.62 5.46
C GLY A 325 -16.32 -16.68 4.05
N PRO A 326 -16.32 -17.83 3.35
CA PRO A 326 -16.95 -17.96 2.05
C PRO A 326 -18.47 -17.68 2.05
N LEU A 327 -19.15 -18.05 3.12
CA LEU A 327 -20.59 -17.79 3.30
C LEU A 327 -20.83 -16.29 3.53
N TYR A 328 -20.05 -15.68 4.44
CA TYR A 328 -20.10 -14.24 4.70
C TYR A 328 -19.89 -13.41 3.43
N TYR A 329 -18.86 -13.75 2.63
CA TYR A 329 -18.58 -13.05 1.37
C TYR A 329 -19.78 -13.12 0.40
N ARG A 330 -20.40 -14.30 0.23
CA ARG A 330 -21.58 -14.47 -0.63
C ARG A 330 -22.76 -13.63 -0.15
N VAL A 331 -23.00 -13.57 1.14
CA VAL A 331 -24.09 -12.78 1.73
C VAL A 331 -23.84 -11.28 1.52
N VAL A 332 -22.65 -10.79 1.82
CA VAL A 332 -22.29 -9.37 1.66
C VAL A 332 -22.34 -8.94 0.20
N LYS A 333 -21.81 -9.75 -0.72
CA LYS A 333 -21.90 -9.47 -2.17
C LYS A 333 -23.36 -9.41 -2.64
N ARG A 334 -24.21 -10.32 -2.14
CA ARG A 334 -25.64 -10.32 -2.47
C ARG A 334 -26.35 -9.07 -1.94
N MET A 335 -26.03 -8.63 -0.73
CA MET A 335 -26.59 -7.41 -0.14
C MET A 335 -26.18 -6.15 -0.90
N ARG A 336 -24.89 -6.03 -1.30
CA ARG A 336 -24.41 -4.93 -2.14
C ARG A 336 -25.12 -4.88 -3.48
N ASN A 337 -25.27 -6.01 -4.16
CA ASN A 337 -25.99 -6.11 -5.45
C ASN A 337 -27.48 -5.75 -5.32
N ILE A 338 -28.10 -6.00 -4.17
CA ILE A 338 -29.50 -5.60 -3.90
C ILE A 338 -29.60 -4.10 -3.65
N ALA A 339 -28.64 -3.51 -2.94
CA ALA A 339 -28.59 -2.06 -2.70
C ALA A 339 -28.41 -1.29 -4.02
N GLN A 340 -27.48 -1.73 -4.88
CA GLN A 340 -27.23 -1.13 -6.20
C GLN A 340 -28.40 -1.27 -7.20
N ARG A 341 -29.34 -2.19 -6.99
CA ARG A 341 -30.54 -2.33 -7.83
C ARG A 341 -31.73 -1.47 -7.34
N LYS A 342 -31.59 -0.84 -6.20
CA LYS A 342 -32.64 0.04 -5.61
C LYS A 342 -32.35 1.52 -5.80
N GLU A 343 -31.18 1.89 -6.29
CA GLU A 343 -30.81 3.19 -6.84
C GLU A 343 -30.97 3.20 -8.37
#